data_aff17af2e643f4b1f7a3d6a69b20924d
#
_entry.id   aff17af2e643f4b1f7a3d6a69b20924d
#
_cell.length_a   1.000
_cell.length_b   1.000
_cell.length_c   1.000
_cell.angle_alpha   90.00
_cell.angle_beta   90.00
_cell.angle_gamma   90.00
#
_symmetry.space_group_name_H-M   'P 1'
#
loop_
_entity.id
_entity.type
_entity.pdbx_description
1 polymer ?
#
loop_
_entity_poly.entity_id
_entity_poly.type
_entity_poly.pdbx_seq_one_letter_code
_entity_poly.pdbx_strand_id
1 'polypeptide(L)'
;MDGKFVEKDTYQKMVEYSNYIKRISNIPLDVHLMGENVKDAIEDFSAVEPNIITFHLEACKTKEEVMDRIKQIKENGSRVGIAIKPETNIEEIYEYLPYIHMCLVMTVEPGKGGQTLITDMLAKISTLKEYIEKNNIEIDIEVDGGVNIKTASRVKAAGADIIVAGTAILMANNFASIINELREIEK
;
A
#
# COMPACT_ATOMS: atom_id res chain seq x y z
N MET A 1 8.24 5.88 6.82
CA MET A 1 9.63 5.38 6.61
C MET A 1 10.45 5.73 7.83
N ASP A 2 11.13 4.77 8.42
CA ASP A 2 11.78 4.93 9.73
C ASP A 2 13.31 4.96 9.69
N GLY A 3 13.92 4.96 8.52
CA GLY A 3 15.38 4.96 8.36
C GLY A 3 16.07 3.63 8.71
N LYS A 4 15.29 2.57 8.96
CA LYS A 4 15.76 1.22 9.32
C LYS A 4 15.27 0.18 8.33
N PHE A 5 13.95 0.06 8.17
CA PHE A 5 13.33 -0.79 7.15
C PHE A 5 13.68 -0.30 5.73
N VAL A 6 13.78 1.02 5.57
CA VAL A 6 14.27 1.71 4.37
C VAL A 6 15.21 2.85 4.78
N GLU A 7 16.17 3.21 3.92
CA GLU A 7 17.21 4.21 4.24
C GLU A 7 16.68 5.59 4.64
N LYS A 8 15.55 6.02 4.06
CA LYS A 8 15.00 7.35 4.28
C LYS A 8 14.14 7.38 5.54
N ASP A 9 14.47 8.28 6.46
CA ASP A 9 13.61 8.59 7.62
C ASP A 9 12.70 9.78 7.30
N THR A 10 11.39 9.55 7.38
CA THR A 10 10.35 10.58 7.26
C THR A 10 9.26 10.39 8.32
N TYR A 11 9.47 9.53 9.29
CA TYR A 11 8.46 9.05 10.22
C TYR A 11 7.74 10.20 10.94
N GLN A 12 8.47 10.95 11.75
CA GLN A 12 7.90 12.06 12.54
C GLN A 12 7.18 13.10 11.67
N LYS A 13 7.81 13.45 10.54
CA LYS A 13 7.23 14.39 9.59
C LYS A 13 5.92 13.88 8.97
N MET A 14 5.80 12.58 8.73
CA MET A 14 4.58 12.00 8.18
C MET A 14 3.45 11.92 9.20
N VAL A 15 3.73 11.67 10.47
CA VAL A 15 2.74 11.75 11.55
C VAL A 15 2.16 13.18 11.63
N GLU A 16 3.02 14.19 11.66
CA GLU A 16 2.61 15.60 11.67
C GLU A 16 1.79 15.98 10.43
N TYR A 17 2.23 15.49 9.26
CA TYR A 17 1.57 15.78 7.98
C TYR A 17 0.20 15.12 7.88
N SER A 18 0.06 13.89 8.35
CA SER A 18 -1.22 13.16 8.41
C SER A 18 -2.24 13.90 9.28
N ASN A 19 -1.82 14.39 10.43
CA ASN A 19 -2.64 15.26 11.29
C ASN A 19 -3.10 16.54 10.58
N TYR A 20 -2.21 17.16 9.83
CA TYR A 20 -2.56 18.37 9.06
C TYR A 20 -3.56 18.08 7.96
N ILE A 21 -3.33 17.03 7.15
CA ILE A 21 -4.23 16.62 6.06
C ILE A 21 -5.62 16.31 6.60
N LYS A 22 -5.72 15.56 7.70
CA LYS A 22 -7.01 15.21 8.31
C LYS A 22 -7.84 16.43 8.72
N ARG A 23 -7.19 17.54 9.12
CA ARG A 23 -7.88 18.78 9.49
C ARG A 23 -8.42 19.57 8.29
N ILE A 24 -7.79 19.46 7.13
CA ILE A 24 -8.12 20.27 5.95
C ILE A 24 -8.84 19.51 4.85
N SER A 25 -8.96 18.19 4.95
CA SER A 25 -9.53 17.34 3.91
C SER A 25 -10.37 16.21 4.50
N ASN A 26 -11.45 15.86 3.80
CA ASN A 26 -12.29 14.68 4.07
C ASN A 26 -11.94 13.52 3.13
N ILE A 27 -10.88 13.63 2.33
CA ILE A 27 -10.42 12.53 1.48
C ILE A 27 -9.96 11.39 2.37
N PRO A 28 -10.32 10.13 2.07
CA PRO A 28 -9.86 8.98 2.81
C PRO A 28 -8.33 8.96 2.93
N LEU A 29 -7.85 8.75 4.14
CA LEU A 29 -6.42 8.68 4.43
C LEU A 29 -5.97 7.22 4.42
N ASP A 30 -5.05 6.91 3.53
CA ASP A 30 -4.33 5.64 3.45
C ASP A 30 -2.90 5.84 3.99
N VAL A 31 -2.53 5.02 4.97
CA VAL A 31 -1.22 5.10 5.63
C VAL A 31 -0.42 3.83 5.32
N HIS A 32 0.64 3.97 4.53
CA HIS A 32 1.57 2.89 4.23
C HIS A 32 2.83 3.00 5.11
N LEU A 33 2.97 2.06 6.04
CA LEU A 33 4.07 1.99 7.01
C LEU A 33 5.26 1.23 6.42
N MET A 34 6.37 1.93 6.22
CA MET A 34 7.66 1.34 5.86
C MET A 34 8.60 1.46 7.06
N GLY A 35 8.41 0.60 8.07
CA GLY A 35 9.14 0.64 9.33
C GLY A 35 9.29 -0.72 9.98
N GLU A 36 10.37 -0.93 10.77
CA GLU A 36 10.59 -2.15 11.54
C GLU A 36 9.70 -2.21 12.78
N ASN A 37 9.50 -1.07 13.45
CA ASN A 37 8.66 -1.00 14.64
C ASN A 37 7.20 -0.72 14.28
N VAL A 38 6.55 -1.70 13.66
CA VAL A 38 5.17 -1.60 13.18
C VAL A 38 4.20 -1.34 14.33
N LYS A 39 4.45 -1.91 15.52
CA LYS A 39 3.56 -1.78 16.68
C LYS A 39 3.36 -0.33 17.09
N ASP A 40 4.44 0.39 17.34
CA ASP A 40 4.37 1.79 17.77
C ASP A 40 3.91 2.71 16.63
N ALA A 41 4.31 2.37 15.38
CA ALA A 41 3.84 3.10 14.22
C ALA A 41 2.31 3.02 14.03
N ILE A 42 1.70 1.86 14.23
CA ILE A 42 0.24 1.72 14.20
C ILE A 42 -0.40 2.61 15.27
N GLU A 43 0.15 2.66 16.49
CA GLU A 43 -0.40 3.49 17.56
C GLU A 43 -0.33 4.98 17.22
N ASP A 44 0.82 5.47 16.78
CA ASP A 44 1.02 6.86 16.43
C ASP A 44 0.12 7.32 15.27
N PHE A 45 0.00 6.51 14.21
CA PHE A 45 -0.85 6.85 13.07
C PHE A 45 -2.35 6.62 13.36
N SER A 46 -2.70 5.72 14.26
CA SER A 46 -4.10 5.53 14.66
C SER A 46 -4.71 6.78 15.32
N ALA A 47 -3.88 7.61 15.94
CA ALA A 47 -4.31 8.87 16.54
C ALA A 47 -4.93 9.87 15.52
N VAL A 48 -4.66 9.70 14.22
CA VAL A 48 -5.25 10.50 13.13
C VAL A 48 -6.45 9.83 12.48
N GLU A 49 -6.90 8.69 12.99
CA GLU A 49 -8.06 7.93 12.48
C GLU A 49 -7.99 7.70 10.96
N PRO A 50 -6.94 7.06 10.43
CA PRO A 50 -6.85 6.79 9.00
C PRO A 50 -7.91 5.78 8.57
N ASN A 51 -8.30 5.81 7.30
CA ASN A 51 -9.27 4.87 6.75
C ASN A 51 -8.67 3.46 6.62
N ILE A 52 -7.38 3.39 6.32
CA ILE A 52 -6.64 2.13 6.21
C ILE A 52 -5.21 2.35 6.70
N ILE A 53 -4.65 1.33 7.35
CA ILE A 53 -3.23 1.24 7.69
C ILE A 53 -2.68 -0.02 7.04
N THR A 54 -1.64 0.15 6.24
CA THR A 54 -0.92 -0.91 5.54
C THR A 54 0.48 -1.05 6.11
N PHE A 55 0.86 -2.25 6.53
CA PHE A 55 2.21 -2.56 6.99
C PHE A 55 2.84 -3.66 6.13
N HIS A 56 4.17 -3.72 6.09
CA HIS A 56 4.89 -4.74 5.35
C HIS A 56 4.89 -6.09 6.07
N LEU A 57 4.61 -7.17 5.35
CA LEU A 57 4.69 -8.53 5.86
C LEU A 57 6.10 -8.81 6.42
N GLU A 58 7.12 -8.33 5.71
CA GLU A 58 8.54 -8.51 6.04
C GLU A 58 9.01 -7.73 7.28
N ALA A 59 8.18 -6.84 7.80
CA ALA A 59 8.44 -6.15 9.06
C ALA A 59 8.05 -6.98 10.30
N CYS A 60 7.35 -8.11 10.10
CA CYS A 60 6.99 -9.06 11.15
C CYS A 60 7.83 -10.34 11.01
N LYS A 61 8.27 -10.91 12.14
CA LYS A 61 9.15 -12.08 12.16
C LYS A 61 8.38 -13.39 12.29
N THR A 62 7.18 -13.35 12.83
CA THR A 62 6.35 -14.53 13.07
C THR A 62 4.90 -14.26 12.65
N LYS A 63 4.17 -15.34 12.42
CA LYS A 63 2.73 -15.28 12.13
C LYS A 63 1.94 -14.61 13.26
N GLU A 64 2.30 -14.88 14.48
CA GLU A 64 1.69 -14.28 15.67
C GLU A 64 1.84 -12.76 15.65
N GLU A 65 3.03 -12.25 15.31
CA GLU A 65 3.26 -10.81 15.15
C GLU A 65 2.36 -10.21 14.07
N VAL A 66 2.21 -10.87 12.92
CA VAL A 66 1.32 -10.40 11.83
C VAL A 66 -0.12 -10.32 12.33
N MET A 67 -0.61 -11.40 12.97
CA MET A 67 -1.98 -11.44 13.49
C MET A 67 -2.23 -10.41 14.60
N ASP A 68 -1.24 -10.16 15.44
CA ASP A 68 -1.31 -9.11 16.47
C ASP A 68 -1.40 -7.71 15.83
N ARG A 69 -0.66 -7.44 14.75
CA ARG A 69 -0.75 -6.15 14.02
C ARG A 69 -2.11 -5.98 13.35
N ILE A 70 -2.61 -7.04 12.71
CA ILE A 70 -3.97 -7.05 12.14
C ILE A 70 -5.00 -6.71 13.21
N LYS A 71 -4.93 -7.34 14.36
CA LYS A 71 -5.84 -7.11 15.50
C LYS A 71 -5.72 -5.66 16.00
N GLN A 72 -4.50 -5.17 16.23
CA GLN A 72 -4.23 -3.82 16.70
C GLN A 72 -4.85 -2.75 15.78
N ILE A 73 -4.68 -2.88 14.46
CA ILE A 73 -5.25 -1.94 13.48
C ILE A 73 -6.78 -1.95 13.54
N LYS A 74 -7.39 -3.14 13.60
CA LYS A 74 -8.86 -3.28 13.69
C LYS A 74 -9.43 -2.69 14.97
N GLU A 75 -8.79 -2.91 16.11
CA GLU A 75 -9.18 -2.36 17.40
C GLU A 75 -9.11 -0.83 17.43
N ASN A 76 -8.22 -0.24 16.64
CA ASN A 76 -8.10 1.20 16.45
C ASN A 76 -9.07 1.78 15.41
N GLY A 77 -9.94 0.94 14.82
CA GLY A 77 -11.02 1.38 13.92
C GLY A 77 -10.63 1.56 12.46
N SER A 78 -9.40 1.23 12.07
CA SER A 78 -8.93 1.30 10.67
C SER A 78 -9.13 -0.02 9.93
N ARG A 79 -9.28 0.05 8.60
CA ARG A 79 -9.12 -1.12 7.72
C ARG A 79 -7.66 -1.56 7.71
N VAL A 80 -7.44 -2.84 7.46
CA VAL A 80 -6.08 -3.43 7.46
C VAL A 80 -5.62 -3.68 6.04
N GLY A 81 -4.41 -3.19 5.70
CA GLY A 81 -3.64 -3.60 4.54
C GLY A 81 -2.36 -4.33 4.94
N ILE A 82 -1.93 -5.27 4.11
CA ILE A 82 -0.58 -5.86 4.18
C ILE A 82 0.13 -5.63 2.85
N ALA A 83 1.34 -5.07 2.92
CA ALA A 83 2.23 -4.88 1.79
C ALA A 83 3.23 -6.03 1.67
N ILE A 84 3.58 -6.39 0.44
CA ILE A 84 4.67 -7.33 0.14
C ILE A 84 5.69 -6.70 -0.82
N LYS A 85 6.97 -6.99 -0.58
CA LYS A 85 8.07 -6.55 -1.43
C LYS A 85 8.14 -7.34 -2.75
N PRO A 86 8.91 -6.84 -3.75
CA PRO A 86 9.09 -7.55 -5.02
C PRO A 86 9.63 -8.97 -4.86
N GLU A 87 10.57 -9.19 -3.92
CA GLU A 87 11.18 -10.50 -3.68
C GLU A 87 10.33 -11.46 -2.87
N THR A 88 9.32 -10.99 -2.11
CA THR A 88 8.45 -11.85 -1.29
C THR A 88 7.53 -12.69 -2.16
N ASN A 89 7.46 -14.00 -1.94
CA ASN A 89 6.58 -14.87 -2.70
C ASN A 89 5.11 -14.54 -2.40
N ILE A 90 4.28 -14.57 -3.45
CA ILE A 90 2.87 -14.20 -3.32
C ILE A 90 2.10 -15.15 -2.39
N GLU A 91 2.50 -16.40 -2.32
CA GLU A 91 1.88 -17.41 -1.48
C GLU A 91 1.99 -17.11 0.02
N GLU A 92 3.00 -16.33 0.42
CA GLU A 92 3.22 -15.95 1.83
C GLU A 92 2.10 -15.06 2.39
N ILE A 93 1.34 -14.36 1.51
CA ILE A 93 0.22 -13.53 1.94
C ILE A 93 -1.10 -14.30 2.05
N TYR A 94 -1.26 -15.47 1.40
CA TYR A 94 -2.53 -16.15 1.23
C TYR A 94 -3.25 -16.46 2.55
N GLU A 95 -2.50 -16.85 3.56
CA GLU A 95 -3.09 -17.18 4.86
C GLU A 95 -3.66 -15.97 5.61
N TYR A 96 -3.24 -14.74 5.25
CA TYR A 96 -3.72 -13.50 5.88
C TYR A 96 -4.87 -12.84 5.13
N LEU A 97 -5.12 -13.18 3.86
CA LEU A 97 -6.15 -12.54 3.04
C LEU A 97 -7.54 -12.52 3.69
N PRO A 98 -8.00 -13.60 4.39
CA PRO A 98 -9.30 -13.58 5.05
C PRO A 98 -9.41 -12.59 6.22
N TYR A 99 -8.30 -12.05 6.68
CA TYR A 99 -8.24 -11.17 7.86
C TYR A 99 -8.00 -9.71 7.53
N ILE A 100 -7.71 -9.38 6.27
CA ILE A 100 -7.35 -8.04 5.81
C ILE A 100 -8.38 -7.51 4.82
N HIS A 101 -8.24 -6.24 4.43
CA HIS A 101 -9.14 -5.57 3.49
C HIS A 101 -8.42 -5.19 2.19
N MET A 102 -7.09 -5.22 2.22
CA MET A 102 -6.26 -4.82 1.07
C MET A 102 -4.91 -5.55 1.10
N CYS A 103 -4.45 -6.00 -0.06
CA CYS A 103 -3.08 -6.43 -0.27
C CYS A 103 -2.37 -5.43 -1.18
N LEU A 104 -1.31 -4.80 -0.69
CA LEU A 104 -0.47 -3.90 -1.47
C LEU A 104 0.71 -4.66 -2.07
N VAL A 105 0.78 -4.74 -3.39
CA VAL A 105 1.90 -5.32 -4.12
C VAL A 105 2.87 -4.22 -4.51
N MET A 106 4.06 -4.23 -3.93
CA MET A 106 5.13 -3.33 -4.34
C MET A 106 5.65 -3.74 -5.71
N THR A 107 5.69 -2.79 -6.63
CA THR A 107 6.24 -2.98 -7.99
C THR A 107 7.60 -2.32 -8.18
N VAL A 108 8.19 -1.85 -7.09
CA VAL A 108 9.56 -1.36 -6.95
C VAL A 108 10.06 -1.68 -5.54
N GLU A 109 11.35 -1.55 -5.29
CA GLU A 109 11.88 -1.59 -3.93
C GLU A 109 11.32 -0.43 -3.09
N PRO A 110 10.81 -0.70 -1.87
CA PRO A 110 10.26 0.35 -1.03
C PRO A 110 11.31 1.39 -0.60
N GLY A 111 10.85 2.61 -0.28
CA GLY A 111 11.67 3.66 0.33
C GLY A 111 12.17 4.75 -0.62
N LYS A 112 12.07 4.58 -1.95
CA LYS A 112 12.53 5.57 -2.93
C LYS A 112 11.50 5.78 -4.04
N GLY A 113 11.06 7.02 -4.20
CA GLY A 113 10.16 7.38 -5.30
C GLY A 113 10.87 7.50 -6.66
N GLY A 114 10.10 7.50 -7.75
CA GLY A 114 10.59 7.75 -9.11
C GLY A 114 11.27 6.55 -9.77
N GLN A 115 11.16 5.36 -9.21
CA GLN A 115 11.68 4.13 -9.79
C GLN A 115 10.81 3.65 -10.96
N THR A 116 11.41 2.86 -11.86
CA THR A 116 10.68 2.21 -12.95
C THR A 116 9.99 0.95 -12.44
N LEU A 117 8.72 0.75 -12.83
CA LEU A 117 7.95 -0.43 -12.52
C LEU A 117 8.67 -1.71 -12.95
N ILE A 118 8.81 -2.66 -12.04
CA ILE A 118 9.36 -4.00 -12.29
C ILE A 118 8.27 -4.81 -13.00
N THR A 119 8.48 -5.07 -14.29
CA THR A 119 7.44 -5.67 -15.18
C THR A 119 6.97 -7.05 -14.68
N ASP A 120 7.85 -7.85 -14.08
CA ASP A 120 7.53 -9.18 -13.60
C ASP A 120 6.49 -9.16 -12.47
N MET A 121 6.32 -8.02 -11.80
CA MET A 121 5.29 -7.86 -10.76
C MET A 121 3.86 -7.89 -11.33
N LEU A 122 3.68 -7.63 -12.61
CA LEU A 122 2.36 -7.77 -13.26
C LEU A 122 1.85 -9.23 -13.17
N ALA A 123 2.74 -10.21 -13.36
CA ALA A 123 2.38 -11.62 -13.20
C ALA A 123 2.00 -11.94 -11.73
N LYS A 124 2.73 -11.38 -10.76
CA LYS A 124 2.42 -11.53 -9.33
C LYS A 124 1.03 -10.97 -9.00
N ILE A 125 0.68 -9.79 -9.53
CA ILE A 125 -0.65 -9.18 -9.34
C ILE A 125 -1.73 -10.09 -9.93
N SER A 126 -1.54 -10.61 -11.15
CA SER A 126 -2.51 -11.51 -11.79
C SER A 126 -2.69 -12.81 -11.01
N THR A 127 -1.59 -13.39 -10.51
CA THR A 127 -1.65 -14.61 -9.67
C THR A 127 -2.45 -14.35 -8.38
N LEU A 128 -2.26 -13.20 -7.74
CA LEU A 128 -3.04 -12.80 -6.57
C LEU A 128 -4.52 -12.63 -6.91
N LYS A 129 -4.82 -11.96 -8.02
CA LYS A 129 -6.21 -11.74 -8.48
C LYS A 129 -6.94 -13.06 -8.74
N GLU A 130 -6.30 -13.98 -9.45
CA GLU A 130 -6.84 -15.33 -9.71
C GLU A 130 -7.08 -16.10 -8.40
N TYR A 131 -6.16 -16.01 -7.44
CA TYR A 131 -6.32 -16.68 -6.15
C TYR A 131 -7.51 -16.11 -5.36
N ILE A 132 -7.65 -14.80 -5.30
CA ILE A 132 -8.76 -14.10 -4.64
C ILE A 132 -10.11 -14.51 -5.25
N GLU A 133 -10.22 -14.46 -6.57
CA GLU A 133 -11.45 -14.81 -7.29
C GLU A 133 -11.81 -16.30 -7.11
N LYS A 134 -10.84 -17.19 -7.24
CA LYS A 134 -11.05 -18.64 -7.06
C LYS A 134 -11.53 -19.00 -5.65
N ASN A 135 -11.10 -18.25 -4.64
CA ASN A 135 -11.44 -18.54 -3.24
C ASN A 135 -12.57 -17.65 -2.70
N ASN A 136 -13.20 -16.81 -3.56
CA ASN A 136 -14.26 -15.85 -3.18
C ASN A 136 -13.85 -14.96 -1.99
N ILE A 137 -12.64 -14.40 -2.01
CA ILE A 137 -12.12 -13.49 -0.99
C ILE A 137 -12.44 -12.06 -1.42
N GLU A 138 -13.04 -11.27 -0.54
CA GLU A 138 -13.37 -9.86 -0.81
C GLU A 138 -12.31 -8.92 -0.24
N ILE A 139 -11.29 -8.61 -1.04
CA ILE A 139 -10.25 -7.62 -0.71
C ILE A 139 -9.86 -6.82 -1.94
N ASP A 140 -9.33 -5.62 -1.72
CA ASP A 140 -8.75 -4.79 -2.77
C ASP A 140 -7.28 -5.18 -3.03
N ILE A 141 -6.84 -5.13 -4.28
CA ILE A 141 -5.42 -5.21 -4.65
C ILE A 141 -4.93 -3.78 -4.93
N GLU A 142 -4.02 -3.31 -4.09
CA GLU A 142 -3.33 -2.04 -4.31
C GLU A 142 -1.94 -2.27 -4.92
N VAL A 143 -1.49 -1.34 -5.75
CA VAL A 143 -0.17 -1.38 -6.39
C VAL A 143 0.56 -0.06 -6.19
N ASP A 144 1.78 -0.12 -5.62
CA ASP A 144 2.67 1.02 -5.46
C ASP A 144 4.04 0.75 -6.11
N GLY A 145 4.46 1.72 -6.93
CA GLY A 145 5.78 1.75 -7.53
C GLY A 145 5.79 1.89 -9.05
N GLY A 146 6.31 3.02 -9.55
CA GLY A 146 6.49 3.26 -10.97
C GLY A 146 5.20 3.39 -11.79
N VAL A 147 4.05 3.58 -11.12
CA VAL A 147 2.76 3.77 -11.78
C VAL A 147 2.67 5.19 -12.34
N ASN A 148 2.30 5.28 -13.60
CA ASN A 148 2.09 6.52 -14.36
C ASN A 148 1.14 6.23 -15.53
N ILE A 149 0.82 7.23 -16.35
CA ILE A 149 -0.11 7.10 -17.50
C ILE A 149 0.28 5.94 -18.44
N LYS A 150 1.58 5.68 -18.63
CA LYS A 150 2.05 4.63 -19.54
C LYS A 150 1.97 3.23 -18.96
N THR A 151 1.99 3.10 -17.64
CA THR A 151 2.02 1.80 -16.94
C THR A 151 0.68 1.44 -16.30
N ALA A 152 -0.18 2.42 -16.00
CA ALA A 152 -1.40 2.21 -15.23
C ALA A 152 -2.38 1.24 -15.92
N SER A 153 -2.54 1.29 -17.26
CA SER A 153 -3.39 0.34 -17.98
C SER A 153 -2.94 -1.12 -17.80
N ARG A 154 -1.62 -1.35 -17.81
CA ARG A 154 -1.05 -2.69 -17.60
C ARG A 154 -1.26 -3.19 -16.18
N VAL A 155 -1.12 -2.29 -15.19
CA VAL A 155 -1.34 -2.59 -13.77
C VAL A 155 -2.81 -2.92 -13.51
N LYS A 156 -3.73 -2.11 -14.06
CA LYS A 156 -5.18 -2.40 -13.97
C LYS A 156 -5.56 -3.69 -14.68
N ALA A 157 -5.03 -3.95 -15.89
CA ALA A 157 -5.27 -5.18 -16.62
C ALA A 157 -4.75 -6.43 -15.89
N ALA A 158 -3.68 -6.28 -15.08
CA ALA A 158 -3.18 -7.35 -14.22
C ALA A 158 -4.09 -7.66 -13.03
N GLY A 159 -5.04 -6.78 -12.69
CA GLY A 159 -6.03 -7.01 -11.64
C GLY A 159 -5.98 -6.05 -10.45
N ALA A 160 -5.20 -4.96 -10.53
CA ALA A 160 -5.19 -3.94 -9.49
C ALA A 160 -6.52 -3.18 -9.42
N ASP A 161 -7.03 -2.99 -8.22
CA ASP A 161 -8.23 -2.22 -7.91
C ASP A 161 -7.86 -0.78 -7.54
N ILE A 162 -6.71 -0.59 -6.88
CA ILE A 162 -6.17 0.69 -6.41
C ILE A 162 -4.75 0.88 -6.94
N ILE A 163 -4.41 2.11 -7.38
CA ILE A 163 -3.07 2.47 -7.85
C ILE A 163 -2.52 3.67 -7.08
N VAL A 164 -1.27 3.58 -6.67
CA VAL A 164 -0.51 4.68 -6.06
C VAL A 164 0.41 5.31 -7.08
N ALA A 165 0.22 6.60 -7.36
CA ALA A 165 0.98 7.35 -8.34
C ALA A 165 1.59 8.62 -7.71
N GLY A 166 2.67 8.46 -6.94
CA GLY A 166 3.31 9.57 -6.24
C GLY A 166 4.04 10.52 -7.20
N THR A 167 5.20 10.12 -7.69
CA THR A 167 6.06 10.96 -8.54
C THR A 167 5.36 11.42 -9.81
N ALA A 168 4.55 10.58 -10.44
CA ALA A 168 3.82 10.92 -11.65
C ALA A 168 2.87 12.12 -11.45
N ILE A 169 2.24 12.23 -10.28
CA ILE A 169 1.35 13.34 -9.94
C ILE A 169 2.15 14.53 -9.44
N LEU A 170 3.04 14.33 -8.46
CA LEU A 170 3.76 15.41 -7.78
C LEU A 170 4.72 16.20 -8.71
N MET A 171 5.20 15.59 -9.78
CA MET A 171 6.08 16.24 -10.76
C MET A 171 5.32 16.77 -11.98
N ALA A 172 3.99 16.64 -12.03
CA ALA A 172 3.18 17.14 -13.13
C ALA A 172 2.94 18.65 -13.02
N ASN A 173 2.84 19.33 -14.18
CA ASN A 173 2.48 20.75 -14.24
C ASN A 173 1.02 20.99 -13.83
N ASN A 174 0.15 19.99 -13.99
CA ASN A 174 -1.27 20.05 -13.64
C ASN A 174 -1.69 18.73 -12.98
N PHE A 175 -1.81 18.74 -11.66
CA PHE A 175 -2.19 17.55 -10.87
C PHE A 175 -3.58 17.02 -11.24
N ALA A 176 -4.55 17.92 -11.43
CA ALA A 176 -5.92 17.52 -11.75
C ALA A 176 -6.00 16.78 -13.10
N SER A 177 -5.26 17.24 -14.10
CA SER A 177 -5.20 16.58 -15.42
C SER A 177 -4.68 15.15 -15.29
N ILE A 178 -3.54 14.96 -14.63
CA ILE A 178 -2.93 13.63 -14.46
C ILE A 178 -3.83 12.70 -13.63
N ILE A 179 -4.45 13.19 -12.57
CA ILE A 179 -5.38 12.40 -11.76
C ILE A 179 -6.58 11.95 -12.60
N ASN A 180 -7.15 12.82 -13.41
CA ASN A 180 -8.25 12.47 -14.29
C ASN A 180 -7.84 11.45 -15.36
N GLU A 181 -6.70 11.65 -16.02
CA GLU A 181 -6.16 10.69 -16.99
C GLU A 181 -5.95 9.30 -16.38
N LEU A 182 -5.39 9.23 -15.15
CA LEU A 182 -5.22 7.95 -14.43
C LEU A 182 -6.55 7.27 -14.04
N ARG A 183 -7.58 8.07 -13.73
CA ARG A 183 -8.92 7.55 -13.40
C ARG A 183 -9.68 7.04 -14.63
N GLU A 184 -9.48 7.67 -15.79
CA GLU A 184 -10.14 7.33 -17.05
C GLU A 184 -9.50 6.14 -17.78
N ILE A 185 -8.35 5.63 -17.31
CA ILE A 185 -7.72 4.44 -17.89
C ILE A 185 -8.66 3.24 -17.76
N GLU A 186 -9.13 2.73 -18.88
CA GLU A 186 -9.96 1.52 -18.96
C GLU A 186 -9.12 0.26 -18.67
N LYS A 187 -9.80 -0.82 -18.24
CA LYS A 187 -9.17 -2.14 -18.02
C LYS A 187 -8.77 -2.79 -19.34
#